data_774c78728abe3966edc43d2f25bb0c56
#
_entry.id   774c78728abe3966edc43d2f25bb0c56
#
_cell.length_a   1.000
_cell.length_b   1.000
_cell.length_c   1.000
_cell.angle_alpha   90.00
_cell.angle_beta   90.00
_cell.angle_gamma   90.00
#
_symmetry.space_group_name_H-M   'P 1'
#
loop_
_entity.id
_entity.type
_entity.pdbx_description
1 polymer ?
#
loop_
_entity_poly.entity_id
_entity_poly.type
_entity_poly.pdbx_seq_one_letter_code
_entity_poly.pdbx_strand_id
1 'polypeptide(L)'
;MQIRLGTLAEAAQVVQDIGEFIRKETVETLAQRLAGKRDLILIAEDDGQLLGFKIGYELDSETFYSWFGGVSSLARNRGVAQQLLDAQEQWVAEQGYGKLKVKSRNQFPAMLRLLLRNGYLIENFEKIEPLAESRVHFVKHFSN
;
A
#
# COMPACT_ATOMS: atom_id res chain seq x y z
N MET A 1 -3.89 -15.17 -11.13
CA MET A 1 -3.80 -13.76 -10.70
C MET A 1 -2.44 -13.20 -11.06
N GLN A 2 -2.42 -11.95 -11.53
CA GLN A 2 -1.21 -11.28 -11.98
C GLN A 2 -1.05 -9.95 -11.24
N ILE A 3 0.17 -9.66 -10.79
CA ILE A 3 0.51 -8.34 -10.24
C ILE A 3 1.30 -7.62 -11.33
N ARG A 4 0.86 -6.42 -11.69
CA ARG A 4 1.47 -5.67 -12.78
C ARG A 4 1.48 -4.17 -12.49
N LEU A 5 2.24 -3.44 -13.26
CA LEU A 5 2.15 -1.98 -13.24
C LEU A 5 0.77 -1.57 -13.73
N GLY A 6 0.21 -0.54 -13.11
CA GLY A 6 -1.12 -0.07 -13.42
C GLY A 6 -1.20 1.44 -13.50
N THR A 7 -2.43 1.93 -13.59
CA THR A 7 -2.73 3.36 -13.73
C THR A 7 -3.52 3.86 -12.53
N LEU A 8 -3.52 5.18 -12.35
CA LEU A 8 -4.34 5.80 -11.30
C LEU A 8 -5.84 5.57 -11.53
N ALA A 9 -6.26 5.48 -12.79
CA ALA A 9 -7.66 5.19 -13.11
C ALA A 9 -8.04 3.79 -12.60
N GLU A 10 -7.16 2.82 -12.78
CA GLU A 10 -7.39 1.46 -12.29
C GLU A 10 -7.43 1.41 -10.77
N ALA A 11 -6.50 2.10 -10.11
CA ALA A 11 -6.48 2.18 -8.65
C ALA A 11 -7.77 2.82 -8.12
N ALA A 12 -8.19 3.93 -8.72
CA ALA A 12 -9.42 4.62 -8.33
C ALA A 12 -10.65 3.73 -8.49
N GLN A 13 -10.67 2.88 -9.52
CA GLN A 13 -11.77 1.93 -9.73
C GLN A 13 -11.85 0.93 -8.59
N VAL A 14 -10.72 0.40 -8.13
CA VAL A 14 -10.69 -0.53 -7.00
C VAL A 14 -11.13 0.16 -5.72
N VAL A 15 -10.73 1.41 -5.50
CA VAL A 15 -11.12 2.19 -4.32
C VAL A 15 -12.63 2.23 -4.15
N GLN A 16 -13.39 2.35 -5.24
CA GLN A 16 -14.85 2.42 -5.19
C GLN A 16 -15.47 1.14 -4.63
N ASP A 17 -14.78 0.00 -4.75
CA ASP A 17 -15.28 -1.30 -4.28
C ASP A 17 -14.90 -1.60 -2.83
N ILE A 18 -14.24 -0.69 -2.13
CA ILE A 18 -13.79 -0.91 -0.76
C ILE A 18 -14.65 -0.12 0.21
N GLY A 19 -15.53 -0.84 0.92
CA GLY A 19 -16.51 -0.22 1.80
C GLY A 19 -15.92 0.43 3.05
N GLU A 20 -14.72 0.03 3.49
CA GLU A 20 -14.07 0.60 4.67
C GLU A 20 -13.52 1.99 4.43
N PHE A 21 -13.36 2.40 3.17
CA PHE A 21 -12.88 3.75 2.88
C PHE A 21 -14.04 4.74 3.01
N ILE A 22 -14.00 5.53 4.07
CA ILE A 22 -15.01 6.56 4.32
C ILE A 22 -14.94 7.64 3.24
N ARG A 23 -13.71 8.06 2.92
CA ARG A 23 -13.46 9.04 1.87
C ARG A 23 -12.86 8.33 0.66
N LYS A 24 -13.58 8.37 -0.46
CA LYS A 24 -13.11 7.74 -1.69
C LYS A 24 -12.13 8.66 -2.42
N GLU A 25 -10.96 8.13 -2.73
CA GLU A 25 -9.97 8.84 -3.52
C GLU A 25 -10.35 8.76 -5.01
N THR A 26 -10.08 9.85 -5.73
CA THR A 26 -10.30 9.93 -7.18
C THR A 26 -8.95 9.98 -7.90
N VAL A 27 -8.97 9.86 -9.25
CA VAL A 27 -7.75 10.01 -10.05
C VAL A 27 -7.08 11.35 -9.73
N GLU A 28 -7.88 12.41 -9.60
CA GLU A 28 -7.36 13.77 -9.34
C GLU A 28 -6.68 13.87 -7.97
N THR A 29 -7.30 13.33 -6.92
CA THR A 29 -6.71 13.40 -5.57
C THR A 29 -5.45 12.54 -5.48
N LEU A 30 -5.45 11.37 -6.13
CA LEU A 30 -4.27 10.52 -6.19
C LEU A 30 -3.13 11.21 -6.94
N ALA A 31 -3.44 11.81 -8.09
CA ALA A 31 -2.45 12.51 -8.89
C ALA A 31 -1.84 13.70 -8.15
N GLN A 32 -2.65 14.43 -7.38
CA GLN A 32 -2.15 15.56 -6.57
C GLN A 32 -1.12 15.10 -5.55
N ARG A 33 -1.36 13.95 -4.91
CA ARG A 33 -0.44 13.40 -3.92
C ARG A 33 0.88 12.99 -4.54
N LEU A 34 0.84 12.45 -5.75
CA LEU A 34 2.02 11.91 -6.42
C LEU A 34 2.79 12.94 -7.26
N ALA A 35 2.24 14.14 -7.44
CA ALA A 35 2.83 15.16 -8.29
C ALA A 35 4.28 15.46 -7.90
N GLY A 36 5.19 15.39 -8.87
CA GLY A 36 6.61 15.67 -8.66
C GLY A 36 7.37 14.57 -7.92
N LYS A 37 6.74 13.43 -7.64
CA LYS A 37 7.37 12.33 -6.91
C LYS A 37 7.59 11.14 -7.84
N ARG A 38 8.66 10.37 -7.56
CA ARG A 38 8.87 9.09 -8.21
C ARG A 38 7.93 8.08 -7.56
N ASP A 39 7.01 7.52 -8.34
CA ASP A 39 5.96 6.66 -7.79
C ASP A 39 5.97 5.25 -8.38
N LEU A 40 5.20 4.37 -7.74
CA LEU A 40 4.93 3.02 -8.21
C LEU A 40 3.44 2.76 -8.01
N ILE A 41 2.77 2.32 -9.07
CA ILE A 41 1.37 1.92 -9.02
C ILE A 41 1.30 0.45 -9.44
N LEU A 42 0.87 -0.41 -8.50
CA LEU A 42 0.69 -1.84 -8.74
C LEU A 42 -0.78 -2.20 -8.73
N ILE A 43 -1.17 -3.09 -9.63
CA ILE A 43 -2.52 -3.61 -9.73
C ILE A 43 -2.47 -5.13 -9.68
N ALA A 44 -3.40 -5.71 -8.94
CA ALA A 44 -3.65 -7.15 -8.95
C ALA A 44 -4.86 -7.40 -9.84
N GLU A 45 -4.70 -8.27 -10.82
CA GLU A 45 -5.72 -8.55 -11.83
C GLU A 45 -5.88 -10.05 -12.02
N ASP A 46 -7.13 -10.49 -12.24
CA ASP A 46 -7.43 -11.88 -12.58
C ASP A 46 -8.57 -11.89 -13.59
N ASP A 47 -8.34 -12.48 -14.77
CA ASP A 47 -9.31 -12.56 -15.87
C ASP A 47 -9.96 -11.21 -16.19
N GLY A 48 -9.16 -10.15 -16.25
CA GLY A 48 -9.64 -8.81 -16.55
C GLY A 48 -10.32 -8.09 -15.38
N GLN A 49 -10.44 -8.75 -14.23
CA GLN A 49 -11.04 -8.16 -13.04
C GLN A 49 -9.96 -7.57 -12.14
N LEU A 50 -10.14 -6.32 -11.74
CA LEU A 50 -9.22 -5.64 -10.83
C LEU A 50 -9.52 -6.06 -9.39
N LEU A 51 -8.54 -6.63 -8.71
CA LEU A 51 -8.72 -7.21 -7.38
C LEU A 51 -8.13 -6.35 -6.27
N GLY A 52 -7.13 -5.55 -6.58
CA GLY A 52 -6.46 -4.74 -5.57
C GLY A 52 -5.44 -3.82 -6.19
N PHE A 53 -4.91 -2.94 -5.36
CA PHE A 53 -3.89 -1.98 -5.79
C PHE A 53 -2.94 -1.65 -4.66
N LYS A 54 -1.77 -1.11 -5.02
CA LYS A 54 -0.81 -0.59 -4.04
C LYS A 54 -0.03 0.53 -4.68
N ILE A 55 0.01 1.69 -4.00
CA ILE A 55 0.66 2.89 -4.50
C ILE A 55 1.71 3.32 -3.48
N GLY A 56 2.90 3.62 -3.98
CA GLY A 56 3.96 4.18 -3.16
C GLY A 56 4.73 5.25 -3.89
N TYR A 57 5.55 5.99 -3.16
CA TYR A 57 6.39 7.02 -3.74
C TYR A 57 7.67 7.22 -2.91
N GLU A 58 8.68 7.77 -3.56
CA GLU A 58 9.96 8.04 -2.94
C GLU A 58 9.84 9.19 -1.93
N LEU A 59 10.37 8.99 -0.72
CA LEU A 59 10.52 10.05 0.28
C LEU A 59 11.90 10.71 0.16
N ASP A 60 12.94 9.91 -0.02
CA ASP A 60 14.31 10.36 -0.25
C ASP A 60 15.06 9.26 -1.00
N SER A 61 16.36 9.46 -1.26
CA SER A 61 17.14 8.53 -2.07
C SER A 61 17.26 7.12 -1.46
N GLU A 62 17.04 6.97 -0.15
CA GLU A 62 17.15 5.71 0.58
C GLU A 62 15.80 5.12 0.95
N THR A 63 14.70 5.90 0.88
CA THR A 63 13.43 5.54 1.50
C THR A 63 12.28 5.61 0.50
N PHE A 64 11.59 4.50 0.33
CA PHE A 64 10.33 4.44 -0.40
C PHE A 64 9.18 4.32 0.60
N TYR A 65 8.04 4.93 0.30
CA TYR A 65 6.88 4.94 1.18
C TYR A 65 5.71 4.26 0.50
N SER A 66 5.20 3.20 1.14
CA SER A 66 3.98 2.52 0.71
C SER A 66 2.79 3.32 1.25
N TRP A 67 2.27 4.23 0.43
CA TRP A 67 1.31 5.22 0.89
C TRP A 67 -0.12 4.69 0.98
N PHE A 68 -0.59 3.99 -0.04
CA PHE A 68 -2.01 3.66 -0.14
C PHE A 68 -2.20 2.33 -0.84
N GLY A 69 -3.11 1.52 -0.33
CA GLY A 69 -3.41 0.23 -0.94
C GLY A 69 -4.73 -0.31 -0.45
N GLY A 70 -5.25 -1.28 -1.17
CA GLY A 70 -6.48 -1.93 -0.79
C GLY A 70 -6.79 -3.11 -1.66
N VAL A 71 -7.67 -3.98 -1.16
CA VAL A 71 -8.13 -5.17 -1.85
C VAL A 71 -9.65 -5.10 -1.94
N SER A 72 -10.18 -5.34 -3.13
CA SER A 72 -11.62 -5.38 -3.38
C SER A 72 -12.29 -6.36 -2.42
N SER A 73 -13.47 -6.02 -1.93
CA SER A 73 -14.22 -6.88 -1.00
C SER A 73 -14.50 -8.27 -1.60
N LEU A 74 -14.59 -8.37 -2.92
CA LEU A 74 -14.82 -9.63 -3.62
C LEU A 74 -13.57 -10.53 -3.66
N ALA A 75 -12.40 -9.98 -3.40
CA ALA A 75 -11.12 -10.68 -3.54
C ALA A 75 -10.41 -10.95 -2.21
N ARG A 76 -11.06 -10.71 -1.09
CA ARG A 76 -10.45 -10.91 0.22
C ARG A 76 -10.20 -12.38 0.51
N ASN A 77 -9.18 -12.64 1.33
CA ASN A 77 -8.76 -14.00 1.71
C ASN A 77 -8.22 -14.82 0.53
N ARG A 78 -7.76 -14.15 -0.53
CA ARG A 78 -7.15 -14.81 -1.70
C ARG A 78 -5.65 -14.53 -1.81
N GLY A 79 -5.04 -13.94 -0.78
CA GLY A 79 -3.62 -13.63 -0.79
C GLY A 79 -3.22 -12.42 -1.62
N VAL A 80 -4.18 -11.60 -2.03
CA VAL A 80 -3.92 -10.43 -2.89
C VAL A 80 -3.02 -9.42 -2.20
N ALA A 81 -3.32 -9.10 -0.93
CA ALA A 81 -2.52 -8.13 -0.17
C ALA A 81 -1.07 -8.58 -0.03
N GLN A 82 -0.86 -9.88 0.24
CA GLN A 82 0.50 -10.43 0.36
C GLN A 82 1.24 -10.33 -0.97
N GLN A 83 0.60 -10.67 -2.08
CA GLN A 83 1.26 -10.62 -3.38
C GLN A 83 1.59 -9.20 -3.82
N LEU A 84 0.71 -8.24 -3.51
CA LEU A 84 1.00 -6.82 -3.77
C LEU A 84 2.19 -6.34 -2.94
N LEU A 85 2.24 -6.75 -1.68
CA LEU A 85 3.36 -6.41 -0.80
C LEU A 85 4.67 -7.01 -1.32
N ASP A 86 4.67 -8.29 -1.69
CA ASP A 86 5.85 -8.95 -2.24
C ASP A 86 6.36 -8.25 -3.49
N ALA A 87 5.46 -7.90 -4.40
CA ALA A 87 5.83 -7.20 -5.64
C ALA A 87 6.41 -5.82 -5.36
N GLN A 88 5.83 -5.09 -4.41
CA GLN A 88 6.33 -3.77 -4.04
C GLN A 88 7.72 -3.88 -3.41
N GLU A 89 7.93 -4.84 -2.50
CA GLU A 89 9.24 -5.03 -1.87
C GLU A 89 10.30 -5.37 -2.89
N GLN A 90 9.98 -6.25 -3.83
CA GLN A 90 10.91 -6.64 -4.88
C GLN A 90 11.31 -5.42 -5.72
N TRP A 91 10.33 -4.65 -6.16
CA TRP A 91 10.59 -3.46 -6.98
C TRP A 91 11.44 -2.45 -6.21
N VAL A 92 11.09 -2.18 -4.94
CA VAL A 92 11.80 -1.21 -4.09
C VAL A 92 13.26 -1.62 -3.92
N ALA A 93 13.51 -2.90 -3.64
CA ALA A 93 14.88 -3.42 -3.51
C ALA A 93 15.65 -3.31 -4.83
N GLU A 94 15.02 -3.66 -5.94
CA GLU A 94 15.64 -3.59 -7.27
C GLU A 94 16.01 -2.15 -7.66
N GLN A 95 15.24 -1.16 -7.20
CA GLN A 95 15.52 0.25 -7.46
C GLN A 95 16.63 0.81 -6.57
N GLY A 96 17.10 0.04 -5.60
CA GLY A 96 18.23 0.43 -4.75
C GLY A 96 17.85 1.16 -3.48
N TYR A 97 16.56 1.24 -3.12
CA TYR A 97 16.16 1.83 -1.85
C TYR A 97 16.59 0.91 -0.69
N GLY A 98 17.05 1.52 0.40
CA GLY A 98 17.50 0.77 1.59
C GLY A 98 16.37 0.42 2.54
N LYS A 99 15.22 1.11 2.44
CA LYS A 99 14.10 0.84 3.34
C LYS A 99 12.77 1.23 2.74
N LEU A 100 11.73 0.54 3.22
CA LEU A 100 10.33 0.77 2.86
C LEU A 100 9.57 1.10 4.13
N LYS A 101 8.86 2.23 4.13
CA LYS A 101 8.02 2.65 5.24
C LYS A 101 6.55 2.49 4.88
N VAL A 102 5.76 2.12 5.88
CA VAL A 102 4.32 1.93 5.74
C VAL A 102 3.63 2.46 6.99
N LYS A 103 2.49 3.09 6.84
CA LYS A 103 1.62 3.44 7.97
C LYS A 103 0.31 2.68 7.85
N SER A 104 -0.22 2.22 8.97
CA SER A 104 -1.54 1.61 9.00
C SER A 104 -2.29 2.11 10.24
N ARG A 105 -3.63 2.04 10.18
CA ARG A 105 -4.42 2.47 11.31
C ARG A 105 -4.62 1.33 12.31
N ASN A 106 -4.75 1.70 13.58
CA ASN A 106 -4.92 0.76 14.67
C ASN A 106 -6.17 -0.12 14.49
N GLN A 107 -7.17 0.39 13.77
CA GLN A 107 -8.42 -0.33 13.53
C GLN A 107 -8.34 -1.42 12.45
N PHE A 108 -7.19 -1.60 11.81
CA PHE A 108 -7.03 -2.58 10.72
C PHE A 108 -6.10 -3.73 11.14
N PRO A 109 -6.57 -4.66 12.01
CA PRO A 109 -5.71 -5.71 12.55
C PRO A 109 -5.14 -6.65 11.48
N ALA A 110 -5.86 -6.89 10.40
CA ALA A 110 -5.36 -7.75 9.32
C ALA A 110 -4.11 -7.15 8.67
N MET A 111 -4.10 -5.83 8.43
CA MET A 111 -2.95 -5.16 7.87
C MET A 111 -1.78 -5.13 8.85
N LEU A 112 -2.06 -4.88 10.14
CA LEU A 112 -1.02 -4.89 11.16
C LEU A 112 -0.34 -6.26 11.23
N ARG A 113 -1.13 -7.33 11.23
CA ARG A 113 -0.61 -8.70 11.24
C ARG A 113 0.20 -9.01 9.98
N LEU A 114 -0.28 -8.56 8.81
CA LEU A 114 0.43 -8.76 7.55
C LEU A 114 1.83 -8.16 7.61
N LEU A 115 1.94 -6.93 8.06
CA LEU A 115 3.22 -6.23 8.12
C LEU A 115 4.15 -6.89 9.15
N LEU A 116 3.65 -7.21 10.33
CA LEU A 116 4.45 -7.87 11.36
C LEU A 116 4.95 -9.24 10.88
N ARG A 117 4.07 -10.02 10.24
CA ARG A 117 4.42 -11.35 9.72
C ARG A 117 5.49 -11.27 8.62
N ASN A 118 5.54 -10.16 7.91
CA ASN A 118 6.52 -9.96 6.83
C ASN A 118 7.79 -9.26 7.27
N GLY A 119 8.03 -9.17 8.58
CA GLY A 119 9.28 -8.67 9.11
C GLY A 119 9.38 -7.17 9.27
N TYR A 120 8.26 -6.45 9.18
CA TYR A 120 8.26 -5.02 9.46
C TYR A 120 8.37 -4.77 10.95
N LEU A 121 9.12 -3.74 11.31
CA LEU A 121 9.28 -3.30 12.69
C LEU A 121 8.42 -2.05 12.90
N ILE A 122 7.84 -1.94 14.09
CA ILE A 122 7.12 -0.74 14.49
C ILE A 122 8.15 0.29 14.95
N GLU A 123 8.19 1.46 14.30
CA GLU A 123 9.13 2.50 14.68
C GLU A 123 8.47 3.68 15.38
N ASN A 124 7.13 3.81 15.27
CA ASN A 124 6.42 4.90 15.91
C ASN A 124 4.94 4.60 16.00
N PHE A 125 4.28 5.25 16.95
CA PHE A 125 2.82 5.19 17.12
C PHE A 125 2.30 6.62 17.28
N GLU A 126 1.39 7.01 16.40
CA GLU A 126 0.80 8.35 16.40
C GLU A 126 -0.61 8.24 16.98
N LYS A 127 -0.75 8.62 18.26
CA LYS A 127 -2.04 8.53 18.95
C LYS A 127 -2.97 9.64 18.46
N ILE A 128 -4.18 9.23 18.05
CA ILE A 128 -5.22 10.13 17.55
C ILE A 128 -6.52 9.74 18.27
N GLU A 129 -7.44 10.70 18.42
CA GLU A 129 -8.77 10.41 18.92
C GLU A 129 -9.75 10.32 17.74
N PRO A 130 -10.55 9.26 17.61
CA PRO A 130 -10.61 8.08 18.50
C PRO A 130 -9.38 7.19 18.34
N LEU A 131 -9.07 6.42 19.38
CA LEU A 131 -7.86 5.60 19.42
C LEU A 131 -7.74 4.63 18.22
N ALA A 132 -8.87 4.14 17.74
CA ALA A 132 -8.90 3.23 16.57
C ALA A 132 -8.29 3.84 15.30
N GLU A 133 -8.30 5.17 15.16
CA GLU A 133 -7.74 5.84 14.00
C GLU A 133 -6.27 6.19 14.14
N SER A 134 -5.67 5.90 15.30
CA SER A 134 -4.24 6.09 15.53
C SER A 134 -3.43 5.34 14.48
N ARG A 135 -2.27 5.92 14.11
CA ARG A 135 -1.42 5.36 13.08
C ARG A 135 -0.22 4.64 13.68
N VAL A 136 0.03 3.44 13.18
CA VAL A 136 1.21 2.65 13.51
C VAL A 136 2.17 2.79 12.36
N HIS A 137 3.40 3.23 12.64
CA HIS A 137 4.43 3.45 11.62
C HIS A 137 5.37 2.26 11.59
N PHE A 138 5.50 1.66 10.41
CA PHE A 138 6.32 0.48 10.19
C PHE A 138 7.49 0.79 9.26
N VAL A 139 8.58 0.04 9.42
CA VAL A 139 9.72 0.11 8.53
C VAL A 139 10.29 -1.28 8.30
N LYS A 140 10.73 -1.54 7.06
CA LYS A 140 11.51 -2.74 6.73
C LYS A 140 12.78 -2.30 6.02
N HIS A 141 13.92 -2.83 6.48
CA HIS A 141 15.21 -2.53 5.88
C HIS A 141 15.58 -3.64 4.89
N PHE A 142 16.17 -3.24 3.77
CA PHE A 142 16.67 -4.16 2.77
C PHE A 142 18.20 -4.16 2.82
N SER A 143 18.77 -5.34 2.88
CA SER A 143 20.23 -5.49 2.80
C SER A 143 20.65 -5.48 1.33
N ASN A 144 21.69 -4.73 1.04
CA ASN A 144 22.26 -4.65 -0.30
C ASN A 144 23.43 -5.62 -0.42
#